data_2f1ddcffac8381aedc430da54d8caa01
#
_entry.id   2f1ddcffac8381aedc430da54d8caa01
#
_cell.length_a   1.000
_cell.length_b   1.000
_cell.length_c   1.000
_cell.angle_alpha   90.00
_cell.angle_beta   90.00
_cell.angle_gamma   90.00
#
_symmetry.space_group_name_H-M   'P 1'
#
loop_
_entity.id
_entity.type
_entity.pdbx_description
1 polymer ?
#
loop_
_entity_poly.entity_id
_entity_poly.type
_entity_poly.pdbx_seq_one_letter_code
_entity_poly.pdbx_strand_id
1 'polypeptide(L)'
;MTNSVVPVIGFIGLGVMGGPMCRNMAEKHDRDVIAYDAYESAFESLKGTKARRAGSVVEVAAEADIVFLSLPGGPQVEQVCLGESGLLSGNDRPSVVVDLSTTTVESARTVAAGLAEHGVAFADAPVARTREAAQRGELSIMVGADRNIFERIEPWLHYIGTDVTHCGAV
;
A
#
# COMPACT_ATOMS: atom_id res chain seq x y z
N MET A 1 -28.72 -2.10 1.90
CA MET A 1 -27.62 -1.44 1.17
C MET A 1 -26.70 -0.86 2.24
N THR A 2 -25.62 -1.57 2.56
CA THR A 2 -24.61 -1.08 3.49
C THR A 2 -23.89 0.08 2.80
N ASN A 3 -24.07 1.29 3.33
CA ASN A 3 -23.28 2.45 2.94
C ASN A 3 -21.84 2.17 3.41
N SER A 4 -21.07 1.43 2.61
CA SER A 4 -19.65 1.23 2.89
C SER A 4 -18.96 2.58 2.69
N VAL A 5 -18.51 3.16 3.77
CA VAL A 5 -17.69 4.38 3.72
C VAL A 5 -16.45 4.08 2.88
N VAL A 6 -16.21 4.86 1.83
CA VAL A 6 -15.02 4.73 0.99
C VAL A 6 -13.79 4.97 1.87
N PRO A 7 -12.83 4.03 1.95
CA PRO A 7 -11.67 4.16 2.84
C PRO A 7 -10.74 5.30 2.40
N VAL A 8 -10.00 5.87 3.33
CA VAL A 8 -8.84 6.72 3.02
C VAL A 8 -7.68 5.81 2.65
N ILE A 9 -7.05 6.05 1.51
CA ILE A 9 -5.89 5.30 1.05
C ILE A 9 -4.61 6.07 1.38
N GLY A 10 -3.67 5.39 2.04
CA GLY A 10 -2.29 5.80 2.18
C GLY A 10 -1.40 5.09 1.17
N PHE A 11 -0.35 5.75 0.68
CA PHE A 11 0.63 5.16 -0.21
C PHE A 11 2.04 5.58 0.18
N ILE A 12 2.91 4.61 0.44
CA ILE A 12 4.29 4.85 0.89
C ILE A 12 5.28 4.23 -0.12
N GLY A 13 6.18 5.08 -0.63
CA GLY A 13 7.15 4.71 -1.64
C GLY A 13 6.70 5.09 -3.05
N LEU A 14 7.28 6.17 -3.59
CA LEU A 14 6.93 6.75 -4.88
C LEU A 14 8.04 6.58 -5.93
N GLY A 15 8.80 5.50 -5.80
CA GLY A 15 9.85 5.15 -6.76
C GLY A 15 9.32 4.80 -8.15
N VAL A 16 10.16 4.13 -8.95
CA VAL A 16 9.87 3.82 -10.37
C VAL A 16 8.54 3.09 -10.59
N MET A 17 8.18 2.19 -9.67
CA MET A 17 6.90 1.46 -9.71
C MET A 17 5.83 2.15 -8.84
N GLY A 18 6.19 2.60 -7.64
CA GLY A 18 5.25 3.19 -6.68
C GLY A 18 4.61 4.49 -7.17
N GLY A 19 5.38 5.38 -7.78
CA GLY A 19 4.86 6.63 -8.32
C GLY A 19 3.69 6.44 -9.31
N PRO A 20 3.86 5.66 -10.39
CA PRO A 20 2.77 5.31 -11.30
C PRO A 20 1.58 4.62 -10.63
N MET A 21 1.82 3.70 -9.70
CA MET A 21 0.74 3.02 -8.96
C MET A 21 -0.05 4.01 -8.09
N CYS A 22 0.64 4.82 -7.29
CA CYS A 22 0.01 5.85 -6.46
C CYS A 22 -0.78 6.86 -7.32
N ARG A 23 -0.23 7.27 -8.48
CA ARG A 23 -0.92 8.13 -9.43
C ARG A 23 -2.24 7.54 -9.90
N ASN A 24 -2.25 6.27 -10.33
CA ASN A 24 -3.47 5.57 -10.74
C ASN A 24 -4.50 5.52 -9.61
N MET A 25 -4.07 5.26 -8.38
CA MET A 25 -4.97 5.30 -7.21
C MET A 25 -5.54 6.69 -7.00
N ALA A 26 -4.71 7.73 -7.02
CA ALA A 26 -5.15 9.11 -6.81
C ALA A 26 -6.11 9.62 -7.90
N GLU A 27 -5.96 9.16 -9.15
CA GLU A 27 -6.84 9.54 -10.26
C GLU A 27 -8.20 8.82 -10.23
N LYS A 28 -8.22 7.55 -9.75
CA LYS A 28 -9.42 6.69 -9.80
C LYS A 28 -10.20 6.65 -8.49
N HIS A 29 -9.56 6.98 -7.37
CA HIS A 29 -10.20 6.93 -6.05
C HIS A 29 -11.08 8.16 -5.81
N ASP A 30 -12.23 7.98 -5.14
CA ASP A 30 -13.19 9.06 -4.87
C ASP A 30 -12.70 10.04 -3.78
N ARG A 31 -11.83 9.58 -2.88
CA ARG A 31 -11.20 10.41 -1.84
C ARG A 31 -9.74 10.73 -2.19
N ASP A 32 -9.16 11.70 -1.48
CA ASP A 32 -7.74 11.99 -1.60
C ASP A 32 -6.90 10.78 -1.15
N VAL A 33 -5.81 10.52 -1.89
CA VAL A 33 -4.79 9.55 -1.49
C VAL A 33 -3.69 10.30 -0.75
N ILE A 34 -3.30 9.79 0.41
CA ILE A 34 -2.24 10.36 1.25
C ILE A 34 -0.93 9.66 0.92
N ALA A 35 0.04 10.38 0.39
CA ALA A 35 1.28 9.82 -0.11
C ALA A 35 2.50 10.26 0.70
N TYR A 36 3.45 9.34 0.91
CA TYR A 36 4.73 9.62 1.53
C TYR A 36 5.89 8.95 0.77
N ASP A 37 6.98 9.68 0.65
CA ASP A 37 8.28 9.18 0.25
C ASP A 37 9.37 9.96 0.99
N ALA A 38 10.50 9.31 1.27
CA ALA A 38 11.63 9.95 1.92
C ALA A 38 12.33 11.00 1.02
N TYR A 39 12.15 10.89 -0.31
CA TYR A 39 12.74 11.79 -1.29
C TYR A 39 11.69 12.76 -1.86
N GLU A 40 11.93 14.06 -1.69
CA GLU A 40 11.01 15.08 -2.18
C GLU A 40 10.78 15.02 -3.71
N SER A 41 11.82 14.71 -4.47
CA SER A 41 11.74 14.58 -5.92
C SER A 41 10.79 13.46 -6.40
N ALA A 42 10.49 12.47 -5.56
CA ALA A 42 9.58 11.38 -5.91
C ALA A 42 8.13 11.86 -6.13
N PHE A 43 7.74 12.96 -5.47
CA PHE A 43 6.41 13.58 -5.61
C PHE A 43 6.15 14.21 -6.99
N GLU A 44 7.19 14.39 -7.82
CA GLU A 44 7.01 14.82 -9.22
C GLU A 44 6.08 13.88 -10.00
N SER A 45 6.08 12.58 -9.66
CA SER A 45 5.20 11.58 -10.26
C SER A 45 3.72 11.83 -10.01
N LEU A 46 3.38 12.60 -8.97
CA LEU A 46 2.00 12.87 -8.54
C LEU A 46 1.49 14.25 -8.98
N LYS A 47 2.30 15.04 -9.70
CA LYS A 47 1.88 16.36 -10.19
C LYS A 47 0.60 16.26 -11.03
N GLY A 48 -0.35 17.14 -10.75
CA GLY A 48 -1.64 17.20 -11.43
C GLY A 48 -2.68 16.19 -10.94
N THR A 49 -2.36 15.37 -9.95
CA THR A 49 -3.33 14.54 -9.23
C THR A 49 -3.85 15.25 -7.99
N LYS A 50 -4.86 14.66 -7.34
CA LYS A 50 -5.37 15.08 -6.03
C LYS A 50 -4.68 14.38 -4.85
N ALA A 51 -3.54 13.70 -5.07
CA ALA A 51 -2.77 13.09 -3.99
C ALA A 51 -2.24 14.16 -3.04
N ARG A 52 -2.42 13.92 -1.75
CA ARG A 52 -1.93 14.80 -0.68
C ARG A 52 -0.61 14.25 -0.12
N ARG A 53 0.38 15.11 0.02
CA ARG A 53 1.66 14.75 0.64
C ARG A 53 1.53 14.67 2.15
N ALA A 54 2.02 13.60 2.75
CA ALA A 54 2.27 13.48 4.18
C ALA A 54 3.73 13.84 4.51
N GLY A 55 3.97 14.35 5.69
CA GLY A 55 5.31 14.67 6.19
C GLY A 55 6.05 13.49 6.79
N SER A 56 5.35 12.39 7.10
CA SER A 56 5.92 11.18 7.69
C SER A 56 5.07 9.94 7.48
N VAL A 57 5.66 8.76 7.75
CA VAL A 57 4.94 7.47 7.81
C VAL A 57 3.84 7.50 8.88
N VAL A 58 4.12 8.12 10.03
CA VAL A 58 3.17 8.23 11.14
C VAL A 58 1.95 9.06 10.76
N GLU A 59 2.13 10.12 9.99
CA GLU A 59 1.02 10.93 9.47
C GLU A 59 0.14 10.13 8.50
N VAL A 60 0.74 9.31 7.63
CA VAL A 60 -0.02 8.40 6.78
C VAL A 60 -0.83 7.41 7.62
N ALA A 61 -0.21 6.81 8.65
CA ALA A 61 -0.87 5.85 9.53
C ALA A 61 -2.05 6.45 10.29
N ALA A 62 -1.95 7.71 10.70
CA ALA A 62 -2.98 8.40 11.46
C ALA A 62 -4.23 8.73 10.64
N GLU A 63 -4.11 8.85 9.33
CA GLU A 63 -5.21 9.31 8.48
C GLU A 63 -5.75 8.23 7.53
N ALA A 64 -4.95 7.20 7.21
CA ALA A 64 -5.31 6.18 6.23
C ALA A 64 -5.96 4.96 6.87
N ASP A 65 -7.02 4.46 6.26
CA ASP A 65 -7.67 3.19 6.62
C ASP A 65 -6.91 1.99 6.04
N ILE A 66 -6.37 2.14 4.83
CA ILE A 66 -5.60 1.13 4.11
C ILE A 66 -4.31 1.77 3.61
N VAL A 67 -3.16 1.17 3.91
CA VAL A 67 -1.84 1.66 3.46
C VAL A 67 -1.22 0.69 2.47
N PHE A 68 -0.87 1.20 1.29
CA PHE A 68 -0.11 0.48 0.27
C PHE A 68 1.38 0.84 0.37
N LEU A 69 2.24 -0.15 0.26
CA LEU A 69 3.69 0.02 0.26
C LEU A 69 4.27 -0.37 -1.10
N SER A 70 5.25 0.40 -1.58
CA SER A 70 6.07 0.05 -2.74
C SER A 70 7.51 0.47 -2.49
N LEU A 71 8.26 -0.40 -1.83
CA LEU A 71 9.57 -0.15 -1.25
C LEU A 71 10.64 -1.03 -1.88
N PRO A 72 11.95 -0.70 -1.71
CA PRO A 72 13.03 -1.44 -2.35
C PRO A 72 13.16 -2.91 -1.95
N GLY A 73 12.69 -3.30 -0.74
CA GLY A 73 12.75 -4.67 -0.27
C GLY A 73 12.37 -4.85 1.19
N GLY A 74 12.50 -6.07 1.69
CA GLY A 74 12.09 -6.48 3.03
C GLY A 74 12.59 -5.59 4.17
N PRO A 75 13.88 -5.24 4.24
CA PRO A 75 14.37 -4.36 5.31
C PRO A 75 13.66 -3.00 5.38
N GLN A 76 13.32 -2.40 4.25
CA GLN A 76 12.57 -1.15 4.22
C GLN A 76 11.11 -1.35 4.61
N VAL A 77 10.50 -2.46 4.19
CA VAL A 77 9.12 -2.82 4.59
C VAL A 77 9.05 -3.02 6.12
N GLU A 78 9.97 -3.78 6.69
CA GLU A 78 10.06 -4.00 8.14
C GLU A 78 10.26 -2.66 8.89
N GLN A 79 11.15 -1.81 8.41
CA GLN A 79 11.41 -0.49 9.01
C GLN A 79 10.18 0.41 8.96
N VAL A 80 9.45 0.44 7.84
CA VAL A 80 8.23 1.24 7.68
C VAL A 80 7.09 0.68 8.53
N CYS A 81 6.93 -0.63 8.61
CA CYS A 81 5.85 -1.24 9.38
C CYS A 81 6.12 -1.27 10.88
N LEU A 82 7.31 -1.69 11.30
CA LEU A 82 7.61 -2.08 12.68
C LEU A 82 8.67 -1.19 13.36
N GLY A 83 9.33 -0.30 12.61
CA GLY A 83 10.39 0.58 13.14
C GLY A 83 9.84 1.65 14.08
N GLU A 84 10.74 2.29 14.85
CA GLU A 84 10.40 3.31 15.86
C GLU A 84 9.61 4.51 15.32
N SER A 85 9.77 4.85 14.03
CA SER A 85 9.01 5.89 13.32
C SER A 85 8.10 5.30 12.24
N GLY A 86 7.71 4.04 12.39
CA GLY A 86 6.88 3.29 11.46
C GLY A 86 5.38 3.47 11.67
N LEU A 87 4.60 2.66 10.96
CA LEU A 87 3.13 2.70 10.99
C LEU A 87 2.54 2.43 12.38
N LEU A 88 3.27 1.72 13.25
CA LEU A 88 2.81 1.37 14.60
C LEU A 88 3.21 2.37 15.69
N SER A 89 4.03 3.37 15.37
CA SER A 89 4.60 4.28 16.38
C SER A 89 3.60 5.35 16.88
N GLY A 90 2.53 5.61 16.14
CA GLY A 90 1.44 6.52 16.54
C GLY A 90 0.33 5.84 17.33
N ASN A 91 -0.66 6.64 17.76
CA ASN A 91 -1.86 6.14 18.43
C ASN A 91 -2.88 5.57 17.43
N ASP A 92 -3.00 6.22 16.27
CA ASP A 92 -3.89 5.81 15.21
C ASP A 92 -3.13 4.93 14.22
N ARG A 93 -3.82 3.95 13.64
CA ARG A 93 -3.22 2.91 12.79
C ARG A 93 -4.16 2.55 11.65
N PRO A 94 -3.62 2.19 10.47
CA PRO A 94 -4.43 1.64 9.41
C PRO A 94 -5.05 0.29 9.85
N SER A 95 -6.15 -0.07 9.26
CA SER A 95 -6.76 -1.38 9.49
C SER A 95 -6.12 -2.50 8.67
N VAL A 96 -5.52 -2.14 7.52
CA VAL A 96 -4.83 -3.06 6.61
C VAL A 96 -3.59 -2.39 6.03
N VAL A 97 -2.50 -3.15 5.96
CA VAL A 97 -1.29 -2.82 5.18
C VAL A 97 -1.19 -3.79 4.01
N VAL A 98 -0.96 -3.27 2.80
CA VAL A 98 -0.81 -4.03 1.56
C VAL A 98 0.59 -3.77 1.00
N ASP A 99 1.43 -4.79 1.01
CA ASP A 99 2.81 -4.66 0.50
C ASP A 99 2.88 -5.08 -0.97
N LEU A 100 3.08 -4.11 -1.86
CA LEU A 100 3.29 -4.30 -3.30
C LEU A 100 4.76 -4.51 -3.65
N SER A 101 5.64 -4.55 -2.67
CA SER A 101 7.08 -4.72 -2.86
C SER A 101 7.43 -6.17 -3.19
N THR A 102 8.63 -6.40 -3.68
CA THR A 102 9.18 -7.76 -3.82
C THR A 102 10.01 -8.09 -2.59
N THR A 103 9.47 -8.92 -1.71
CA THR A 103 10.08 -9.31 -0.44
C THR A 103 10.24 -10.83 -0.33
N THR A 104 11.00 -11.29 0.67
CA THR A 104 11.06 -12.72 0.97
C THR A 104 9.85 -13.15 1.78
N VAL A 105 9.49 -14.42 1.70
CA VAL A 105 8.40 -15.01 2.51
C VAL A 105 8.67 -14.81 4.01
N GLU A 106 9.93 -14.90 4.44
CA GLU A 106 10.32 -14.68 5.83
C GLU A 106 10.03 -13.25 6.28
N SER A 107 10.42 -12.24 5.48
CA SER A 107 10.14 -10.83 5.78
C SER A 107 8.64 -10.56 5.81
N ALA A 108 7.88 -11.05 4.82
CA ALA A 108 6.43 -10.90 4.78
C ALA A 108 5.75 -11.47 6.04
N ARG A 109 6.17 -12.66 6.48
CA ARG A 109 5.65 -13.29 7.71
C ARG A 109 6.03 -12.54 8.97
N THR A 110 7.26 -12.02 9.06
CA THR A 110 7.71 -11.19 10.18
C THR A 110 6.85 -9.94 10.31
N VAL A 111 6.63 -9.24 9.20
CA VAL A 111 5.79 -8.04 9.15
C VAL A 111 4.33 -8.37 9.50
N ALA A 112 3.77 -9.43 8.92
CA ALA A 112 2.41 -9.86 9.20
C ALA A 112 2.20 -10.16 10.70
N ALA A 113 3.13 -10.88 11.33
CA ALA A 113 3.06 -11.19 12.75
C ALA A 113 3.15 -9.93 13.62
N GLY A 114 4.10 -9.04 13.35
CA GLY A 114 4.26 -7.80 14.11
C GLY A 114 3.06 -6.85 14.00
N LEU A 115 2.47 -6.73 12.81
CA LEU A 115 1.26 -5.94 12.60
C LEU A 115 0.04 -6.55 13.31
N ALA A 116 -0.09 -7.88 13.28
CA ALA A 116 -1.20 -8.60 13.90
C ALA A 116 -1.26 -8.41 15.43
N GLU A 117 -0.11 -8.31 16.12
CA GLU A 117 -0.03 -7.99 17.55
C GLU A 117 -0.72 -6.66 17.92
N HIS A 118 -0.88 -5.78 16.92
CA HIS A 118 -1.50 -4.48 17.06
C HIS A 118 -2.87 -4.38 16.38
N GLY A 119 -3.44 -5.51 15.94
CA GLY A 119 -4.75 -5.57 15.30
C GLY A 119 -4.78 -5.03 13.86
N VAL A 120 -3.61 -4.89 13.22
CA VAL A 120 -3.48 -4.45 11.82
C VAL A 120 -3.35 -5.67 10.92
N ALA A 121 -4.22 -5.81 9.93
CA ALA A 121 -4.15 -6.88 8.94
C ALA A 121 -3.05 -6.61 7.91
N PHE A 122 -2.50 -7.68 7.32
CA PHE A 122 -1.46 -7.59 6.29
C PHE A 122 -1.82 -8.41 5.07
N ALA A 123 -1.48 -7.89 3.90
CA ALA A 123 -1.50 -8.61 2.63
C ALA A 123 -0.15 -8.45 1.93
N ASP A 124 0.46 -9.57 1.56
CA ASP A 124 1.61 -9.61 0.66
C ASP A 124 1.08 -9.65 -0.78
N ALA A 125 1.34 -8.61 -1.56
CA ALA A 125 0.72 -8.41 -2.86
C ALA A 125 1.74 -7.99 -3.95
N PRO A 126 2.83 -8.75 -4.15
CA PRO A 126 3.85 -8.41 -5.13
C PRO A 126 3.25 -8.25 -6.53
N VAL A 127 3.80 -7.27 -7.25
CA VAL A 127 3.38 -6.93 -8.60
C VAL A 127 4.33 -7.50 -9.64
N ALA A 128 3.78 -7.86 -10.80
CA ALA A 128 4.52 -8.28 -11.97
C ALA A 128 4.16 -7.39 -13.18
N ARG A 129 4.97 -7.47 -14.24
CA ARG A 129 4.98 -6.68 -15.47
C ARG A 129 5.89 -5.45 -15.37
N THR A 130 5.83 -4.58 -16.39
CA THR A 130 6.77 -3.48 -16.60
C THR A 130 6.30 -2.17 -15.98
N ARG A 131 7.20 -1.18 -15.98
CA ARG A 131 6.88 0.20 -15.58
C ARG A 131 5.73 0.78 -16.42
N GLU A 132 5.71 0.51 -17.72
CA GLU A 132 4.67 0.98 -18.63
C GLU A 132 3.30 0.36 -18.25
N ALA A 133 3.27 -0.89 -17.82
CA ALA A 133 2.06 -1.51 -17.30
C ALA A 133 1.61 -0.86 -15.99
N ALA A 134 2.55 -0.49 -15.10
CA ALA A 134 2.23 0.28 -13.90
C ALA A 134 1.62 1.65 -14.23
N GLN A 135 2.15 2.34 -15.25
CA GLN A 135 1.61 3.62 -15.71
C GLN A 135 0.18 3.50 -16.24
N ARG A 136 -0.14 2.40 -16.91
CA ARG A 136 -1.49 2.15 -17.45
C ARG A 136 -2.47 1.50 -16.47
N GLY A 137 -1.99 1.11 -15.27
CA GLY A 137 -2.80 0.37 -14.30
C GLY A 137 -3.12 -1.06 -14.76
N GLU A 138 -2.18 -1.71 -15.44
CA GLU A 138 -2.33 -3.03 -16.06
C GLU A 138 -1.38 -4.08 -15.42
N LEU A 139 -1.06 -3.92 -14.15
CA LEU A 139 -0.19 -4.87 -13.45
C LEU A 139 -0.88 -6.23 -13.23
N SER A 140 -0.07 -7.27 -13.04
CA SER A 140 -0.48 -8.55 -12.48
C SER A 140 -0.11 -8.56 -11.01
N ILE A 141 -1.03 -8.90 -10.12
CA ILE A 141 -0.87 -8.83 -8.67
C ILE A 141 -1.19 -10.19 -8.06
N MET A 142 -0.24 -10.80 -7.38
CA MET A 142 -0.41 -12.06 -6.65
C MET A 142 -0.61 -11.75 -5.18
N VAL A 143 -1.79 -12.06 -4.63
CA VAL A 143 -2.16 -11.64 -3.27
C VAL A 143 -2.17 -12.80 -2.30
N GLY A 144 -1.28 -12.78 -1.32
CA GLY A 144 -1.31 -13.60 -0.12
C GLY A 144 -1.99 -12.81 1.03
N ALA A 145 -3.17 -13.26 1.43
CA ALA A 145 -3.94 -12.69 2.54
C ALA A 145 -5.05 -13.63 2.96
N ASP A 146 -5.60 -13.46 4.15
CA ASP A 146 -6.87 -14.07 4.50
C ASP A 146 -7.98 -13.65 3.53
N ARG A 147 -8.93 -14.53 3.24
CA ARG A 147 -9.98 -14.31 2.24
C ARG A 147 -10.76 -13.01 2.47
N ASN A 148 -11.15 -12.73 3.70
CA ASN A 148 -11.88 -11.51 4.07
C ASN A 148 -11.06 -10.23 3.85
N ILE A 149 -9.74 -10.30 4.04
CA ILE A 149 -8.82 -9.18 3.77
C ILE A 149 -8.68 -8.99 2.26
N PHE A 150 -8.47 -10.09 1.51
CA PHE A 150 -8.43 -10.05 0.05
C PHE A 150 -9.67 -9.37 -0.54
N GLU A 151 -10.88 -9.83 -0.19
CA GLU A 151 -12.14 -9.27 -0.67
C GLU A 151 -12.30 -7.77 -0.35
N ARG A 152 -11.73 -7.33 0.77
CA ARG A 152 -11.73 -5.94 1.19
C ARG A 152 -10.80 -5.04 0.38
N ILE A 153 -9.64 -5.54 -0.05
CA ILE A 153 -8.62 -4.74 -0.76
C ILE A 153 -8.69 -4.90 -2.28
N GLU A 154 -9.28 -5.98 -2.79
CA GLU A 154 -9.38 -6.30 -4.23
C GLU A 154 -9.91 -5.12 -5.08
N PRO A 155 -10.99 -4.39 -4.68
CA PRO A 155 -11.49 -3.26 -5.48
C PRO A 155 -10.43 -2.18 -5.71
N TRP A 156 -9.55 -1.95 -4.73
CA TRP A 156 -8.50 -0.93 -4.79
C TRP A 156 -7.27 -1.40 -5.58
N LEU A 157 -6.99 -2.71 -5.57
CA LEU A 157 -5.94 -3.31 -6.39
C LEU A 157 -6.26 -3.19 -7.90
N HIS A 158 -7.53 -3.22 -8.28
CA HIS A 158 -7.97 -3.00 -9.66
C HIS A 158 -7.72 -1.57 -10.18
N TYR A 159 -7.35 -0.62 -9.33
CA TYR A 159 -6.88 0.68 -9.79
C TYR A 159 -5.50 0.59 -10.47
N ILE A 160 -4.68 -0.39 -10.09
CA ILE A 160 -3.29 -0.52 -10.53
C ILE A 160 -3.00 -1.80 -11.33
N GLY A 161 -3.93 -2.76 -11.33
CA GLY A 161 -3.77 -4.03 -12.03
C GLY A 161 -5.04 -4.53 -12.70
N THR A 162 -4.86 -5.28 -13.78
CA THR A 162 -5.94 -5.98 -14.51
C THR A 162 -6.09 -7.42 -14.07
N ASP A 163 -4.98 -8.04 -13.61
CA ASP A 163 -4.98 -9.42 -13.11
C ASP A 163 -4.69 -9.38 -11.60
N VAL A 164 -5.70 -9.65 -10.79
CA VAL A 164 -5.59 -9.74 -9.33
C VAL A 164 -5.95 -11.15 -8.91
N THR A 165 -4.95 -11.89 -8.41
CA THR A 165 -5.11 -13.32 -8.07
C THR A 165 -4.90 -13.55 -6.58
N HIS A 166 -5.88 -14.13 -5.89
CA HIS A 166 -5.72 -14.59 -4.51
C HIS A 166 -4.95 -15.91 -4.47
N CYS A 167 -3.79 -15.91 -3.84
CA CYS A 167 -2.87 -17.06 -3.79
C CYS A 167 -2.95 -17.85 -2.47
N GLY A 168 -3.77 -17.44 -1.52
CA GLY A 168 -3.89 -18.06 -0.20
C GLY A 168 -3.49 -17.09 0.91
N ALA A 169 -3.24 -17.60 2.12
CA ALA A 169 -2.72 -16.81 3.24
C ALA A 169 -1.24 -16.39 3.03
N VAL A 170 -0.76 -15.45 3.83
CA VAL A 170 0.65 -14.99 3.85
C VAL A 170 1.59 -16.10 4.33
#